data_1c6d338ad8e3034da948c59a735be49d
#
_entry.id   1c6d338ad8e3034da948c59a735be49d
#
_cell.length_a   1.000
_cell.length_b   1.000
_cell.length_c   1.000
_cell.angle_alpha   90.00
_cell.angle_beta   90.00
_cell.angle_gamma   90.00
#
_symmetry.space_group_name_H-M   'P 1'
#
loop_
_entity.id
_entity.type
_entity.pdbx_description
1 polymer ?
#
loop_
_entity_poly.entity_id
_entity_poly.type
_entity_poly.pdbx_seq_one_letter_code
_entity_poly.pdbx_strand_id
1 'polypeptide(L)'
;CWAPYDEATYQAALNFVQPADVVLDIGAGDLRLACRIANIAQQVIAIERQPGLLAGHAPLPPHLTVLCADARAIPWPKGITLAVLLMRHCTHFNAYVTRLRRIGCRRLITNARWGMGAELVNLGCRADWDTVKLGWYACVCGQTGFLPGPPAALTAALMEHIHEVETCPACRGSQQGV
;
A
#
# COMPACT_ATOMS: atom_id res chain seq x y z
N CYS A 1 2.04 0.87 20.04
CA CYS A 1 2.10 -0.58 20.31
C CYS A 1 1.72 -1.30 19.01
N TRP A 2 2.53 -2.26 18.54
CA TRP A 2 2.21 -3.09 17.40
C TRP A 2 1.17 -4.15 17.80
N ALA A 3 0.23 -4.45 16.90
CA ALA A 3 -0.72 -5.54 17.03
C ALA A 3 -0.98 -6.17 15.65
N PRO A 4 -1.20 -7.48 15.56
CA PRO A 4 -1.56 -8.12 14.30
C PRO A 4 -2.93 -7.64 13.83
N TYR A 5 -3.15 -7.69 12.52
CA TYR A 5 -4.48 -7.51 11.93
C TYR A 5 -5.32 -8.77 12.10
N ASP A 6 -6.62 -8.64 11.87
CA ASP A 6 -7.54 -9.77 11.82
C ASP A 6 -7.31 -10.63 10.57
N GLU A 7 -7.79 -11.86 10.61
CA GLU A 7 -7.64 -12.84 9.54
C GLU A 7 -8.28 -12.38 8.23
N ALA A 8 -9.39 -11.66 8.29
CA ALA A 8 -10.09 -11.13 7.10
C ALA A 8 -9.21 -10.12 6.34
N THR A 9 -8.49 -9.25 7.07
CA THR A 9 -7.53 -8.31 6.48
C THR A 9 -6.37 -9.04 5.79
N TYR A 10 -5.80 -10.07 6.43
CA TYR A 10 -4.74 -10.85 5.81
C TYR A 10 -5.23 -11.62 4.58
N GLN A 11 -6.39 -12.24 4.66
CA GLN A 11 -6.96 -12.97 3.52
C GLN A 11 -7.25 -12.03 2.34
N ALA A 12 -7.80 -10.83 2.60
CA ALA A 12 -8.01 -9.82 1.57
C ALA A 12 -6.69 -9.42 0.89
N ALA A 13 -5.61 -9.24 1.66
CA ALA A 13 -4.29 -8.94 1.10
C ALA A 13 -3.76 -10.10 0.23
N LEU A 14 -3.87 -11.34 0.69
CA LEU A 14 -3.40 -12.53 -0.04
C LEU A 14 -4.11 -12.73 -1.38
N ASN A 15 -5.40 -12.37 -1.48
CA ASN A 15 -6.18 -12.49 -2.73
C ASN A 15 -5.61 -11.65 -3.89
N PHE A 16 -4.78 -10.65 -3.61
CA PHE A 16 -4.12 -9.82 -4.62
C PHE A 16 -2.73 -10.31 -5.04
N VAL A 17 -2.16 -11.29 -4.32
CA VAL A 17 -0.82 -11.81 -4.59
C VAL A 17 -0.87 -12.82 -5.74
N GLN A 18 0.09 -12.73 -6.66
CA GLN A 18 0.23 -13.61 -7.81
C GLN A 18 1.52 -14.44 -7.70
N PRO A 19 1.55 -15.66 -8.29
CA PRO A 19 2.72 -16.54 -8.21
C PRO A 19 4.02 -15.95 -8.79
N ALA A 20 3.91 -15.06 -9.78
CA ALA A 20 5.07 -14.40 -10.40
C ALA A 20 5.51 -13.12 -9.66
N ASP A 21 4.88 -12.76 -8.54
CA ASP A 21 5.22 -11.54 -7.83
C ASP A 21 6.56 -11.65 -7.11
N VAL A 22 7.34 -10.56 -7.21
CA VAL A 22 8.44 -10.24 -6.31
C VAL A 22 7.91 -9.17 -5.36
N VAL A 23 7.73 -9.54 -4.09
CA VAL A 23 6.99 -8.75 -3.10
C VAL A 23 7.94 -8.02 -2.16
N LEU A 24 7.67 -6.73 -1.92
CA LEU A 24 8.29 -5.94 -0.85
C LEU A 24 7.25 -5.70 0.25
N ASP A 25 7.41 -6.33 1.41
CA ASP A 25 6.56 -6.13 2.59
C ASP A 25 7.18 -5.10 3.54
N ILE A 26 6.55 -3.93 3.65
CA ILE A 26 7.06 -2.76 4.38
C ILE A 26 6.39 -2.69 5.74
N GLY A 27 7.16 -2.88 6.81
CA GLY A 27 6.66 -3.00 8.18
C GLY A 27 5.97 -4.34 8.40
N ALA A 28 6.71 -5.42 8.11
CA ALA A 28 6.21 -6.78 8.06
C ALA A 28 5.75 -7.35 9.44
N GLY A 29 6.00 -6.61 10.53
CA GLY A 29 5.60 -7.01 11.87
C GLY A 29 6.20 -8.35 12.28
N ASP A 30 5.35 -9.28 12.73
CA ASP A 30 5.75 -10.62 13.15
C ASP A 30 5.85 -11.62 11.98
N LEU A 31 5.99 -11.18 10.77
CA LEU A 31 6.19 -11.97 9.54
C LEU A 31 5.03 -12.92 9.16
N ARG A 32 3.93 -12.98 9.92
CA ARG A 32 2.84 -13.94 9.61
C ARG A 32 2.25 -13.75 8.22
N LEU A 33 2.11 -12.49 7.75
CA LEU A 33 1.67 -12.22 6.38
C LEU A 33 2.78 -12.51 5.37
N ALA A 34 4.00 -12.06 5.63
CA ALA A 34 5.16 -12.30 4.76
C ALA A 34 5.40 -13.81 4.51
N CYS A 35 5.29 -14.65 5.55
CA CYS A 35 5.39 -16.10 5.42
C CYS A 35 4.27 -16.68 4.53
N ARG A 36 3.05 -16.19 4.67
CA ARG A 36 1.91 -16.63 3.84
C ARG A 36 2.08 -16.19 2.38
N ILE A 37 2.53 -14.96 2.16
CA ILE A 37 2.83 -14.45 0.82
C ILE A 37 3.94 -15.29 0.16
N ALA A 38 4.98 -15.68 0.90
CA ALA A 38 6.09 -16.48 0.39
C ALA A 38 5.67 -17.89 -0.07
N ASN A 39 4.52 -18.38 0.36
CA ASN A 39 3.94 -19.65 -0.15
C ASN A 39 3.23 -19.46 -1.50
N ILE A 40 3.00 -18.23 -1.95
CA ILE A 40 2.30 -17.90 -3.19
C ILE A 40 3.25 -17.26 -4.20
N ALA A 41 3.98 -16.21 -3.75
CA ALA A 41 4.81 -15.37 -4.60
C ALA A 41 6.15 -16.03 -4.94
N GLN A 42 6.78 -15.56 -6.03
CA GLN A 42 8.10 -15.99 -6.45
C GLN A 42 9.18 -15.65 -5.41
N GLN A 43 9.09 -14.49 -4.79
CA GLN A 43 10.03 -14.00 -3.78
C GLN A 43 9.37 -12.97 -2.88
N VAL A 44 9.75 -12.94 -1.61
CA VAL A 44 9.34 -11.91 -0.64
C VAL A 44 10.56 -11.31 0.04
N ILE A 45 10.58 -9.98 0.12
CA ILE A 45 11.56 -9.22 0.90
C ILE A 45 10.74 -8.46 1.96
N ALA A 46 10.87 -8.88 3.21
CA ALA A 46 10.18 -8.32 4.35
C ALA A 46 11.10 -7.38 5.12
N ILE A 47 10.65 -6.15 5.37
CA ILE A 47 11.39 -5.15 6.13
C ILE A 47 10.61 -4.84 7.41
N GLU A 48 11.23 -5.08 8.56
CA GLU A 48 10.69 -4.70 9.87
C GLU A 48 11.78 -4.06 10.73
N ARG A 49 11.46 -2.94 11.39
CA ARG A 49 12.43 -2.20 12.19
C ARG A 49 12.57 -2.70 13.63
N GLN A 50 11.60 -3.45 14.14
CA GLN A 50 11.54 -3.92 15.51
C GLN A 50 12.10 -5.35 15.61
N PRO A 51 13.34 -5.55 16.11
CA PRO A 51 13.94 -6.87 16.16
C PRO A 51 13.16 -7.86 17.04
N GLY A 52 12.46 -7.37 18.06
CA GLY A 52 11.63 -8.21 18.92
C GLY A 52 10.45 -8.87 18.21
N LEU A 53 9.96 -8.32 17.11
CA LEU A 53 8.90 -8.92 16.29
C LEU A 53 9.44 -10.02 15.36
N LEU A 54 10.74 -10.00 15.08
CA LEU A 54 11.41 -10.95 14.21
C LEU A 54 11.95 -12.18 14.98
N ALA A 55 11.93 -12.12 16.32
CA ALA A 55 12.43 -13.21 17.15
C ALA A 55 11.45 -14.39 17.15
N GLY A 56 11.98 -15.61 17.09
CA GLY A 56 11.19 -16.84 17.24
C GLY A 56 10.60 -17.41 15.94
N HIS A 57 10.87 -16.81 14.79
CA HIS A 57 10.45 -17.33 13.49
C HIS A 57 11.57 -18.20 12.87
N ALA A 58 11.51 -19.48 13.10
CA ALA A 58 12.37 -20.45 12.42
C ALA A 58 11.65 -21.80 12.24
N PRO A 59 11.78 -22.45 11.08
CA PRO A 59 12.43 -22.00 9.84
C PRO A 59 11.55 -21.04 9.01
N LEU A 60 12.18 -20.05 8.37
CA LEU A 60 11.50 -19.18 7.41
C LEU A 60 11.30 -19.89 6.06
N PRO A 61 10.25 -19.54 5.29
CA PRO A 61 10.09 -20.02 3.92
C PRO A 61 11.33 -19.70 3.06
N PRO A 62 11.74 -20.59 2.13
CA PRO A 62 12.97 -20.43 1.35
C PRO A 62 12.97 -19.18 0.45
N HIS A 63 11.79 -18.68 0.07
CA HIS A 63 11.63 -17.51 -0.78
C HIS A 63 11.43 -16.20 0.01
N LEU A 64 11.59 -16.23 1.33
CA LEU A 64 11.46 -15.08 2.21
C LEU A 64 12.83 -14.60 2.70
N THR A 65 13.17 -13.36 2.35
CA THR A 65 14.31 -12.63 2.91
C THR A 65 13.80 -11.60 3.92
N VAL A 66 14.36 -11.59 5.12
CA VAL A 66 13.96 -10.66 6.18
C VAL A 66 15.09 -9.67 6.46
N LEU A 67 14.77 -8.38 6.48
CA LEU A 67 15.67 -7.27 6.78
C LEU A 67 15.21 -6.56 8.06
N CYS A 68 16.01 -6.61 9.12
CA CYS A 68 15.77 -5.83 10.33
C CYS A 68 16.30 -4.41 10.13
N ALA A 69 15.43 -3.50 9.67
CA ALA A 69 15.84 -2.13 9.34
C ALA A 69 14.64 -1.16 9.28
N ASP A 70 14.92 0.15 9.35
CA ASP A 70 13.94 1.16 8.94
C ASP A 70 13.84 1.19 7.42
N ALA A 71 12.68 0.86 6.87
CA ALA A 71 12.44 0.85 5.43
C ALA A 71 12.70 2.20 4.77
N ARG A 72 12.66 3.31 5.50
CA ARG A 72 12.97 4.65 4.99
C ARG A 72 14.47 4.88 4.82
N ALA A 73 15.30 4.20 5.61
CA ALA A 73 16.74 4.42 5.68
C ALA A 73 17.56 3.54 4.75
N ILE A 74 17.03 2.38 4.30
CA ILE A 74 17.75 1.43 3.47
C ILE A 74 17.38 1.55 1.98
N PRO A 75 18.26 1.24 1.04
CA PRO A 75 17.91 1.13 -0.37
C PRO A 75 16.95 -0.03 -0.59
N TRP A 76 16.01 0.12 -1.54
CA TRP A 76 15.11 -0.95 -1.94
C TRP A 76 15.60 -1.64 -3.20
N PRO A 77 15.40 -2.95 -3.32
CA PRO A 77 15.79 -3.69 -4.51
C PRO A 77 14.96 -3.26 -5.72
N LYS A 78 15.52 -3.42 -6.90
CA LYS A 78 14.79 -3.29 -8.17
C LYS A 78 14.02 -4.59 -8.47
N GLY A 79 13.07 -4.50 -9.41
CA GLY A 79 12.30 -5.68 -9.84
C GLY A 79 11.12 -6.03 -8.93
N ILE A 80 10.79 -5.19 -7.96
CA ILE A 80 9.58 -5.36 -7.15
C ILE A 80 8.35 -5.14 -8.04
N THR A 81 7.46 -6.14 -8.08
CA THR A 81 6.21 -6.09 -8.86
C THR A 81 5.02 -5.70 -7.99
N LEU A 82 5.09 -6.04 -6.71
CA LEU A 82 4.04 -5.81 -5.72
C LEU A 82 4.66 -5.33 -4.41
N ALA A 83 4.10 -4.29 -3.80
CA ALA A 83 4.42 -3.90 -2.43
C ALA A 83 3.25 -4.17 -1.50
N VAL A 84 3.55 -4.39 -0.22
CA VAL A 84 2.58 -4.48 0.87
C VAL A 84 2.92 -3.42 1.90
N LEU A 85 1.92 -2.65 2.33
CA LEU A 85 2.02 -1.62 3.36
C LEU A 85 0.76 -1.65 4.21
N LEU A 86 0.68 -2.59 5.16
CA LEU A 86 -0.43 -2.65 6.10
C LEU A 86 -0.10 -1.82 7.34
N MET A 87 -0.32 -0.52 7.23
CA MET A 87 -0.15 0.46 8.31
C MET A 87 -1.29 1.47 8.29
N ARG A 88 -2.39 1.19 8.99
CA ARG A 88 -3.64 1.97 9.00
C ARG A 88 -3.46 3.48 9.19
N HIS A 89 -2.48 3.91 9.95
CA HIS A 89 -2.21 5.31 10.27
C HIS A 89 -0.82 5.74 9.78
N CYS A 90 -0.44 5.29 8.58
CA CYS A 90 0.88 5.58 8.02
C CYS A 90 1.02 7.07 7.65
N THR A 91 1.75 7.82 8.44
CA THR A 91 2.05 9.24 8.17
C THR A 91 3.06 9.42 7.01
N HIS A 92 3.73 8.35 6.58
CA HIS A 92 4.73 8.38 5.52
C HIS A 92 4.25 7.76 4.20
N PHE A 93 2.94 7.59 4.03
CA PHE A 93 2.35 6.93 2.86
C PHE A 93 2.87 7.49 1.54
N ASN A 94 2.83 8.83 1.38
CA ASN A 94 3.33 9.50 0.18
C ASN A 94 4.82 9.21 -0.10
N ALA A 95 5.67 9.20 0.92
CA ALA A 95 7.09 8.90 0.79
C ALA A 95 7.31 7.47 0.29
N TYR A 96 6.57 6.49 0.82
CA TYR A 96 6.62 5.10 0.37
C TYR A 96 6.14 4.95 -1.07
N VAL A 97 5.01 5.54 -1.43
CA VAL A 97 4.48 5.51 -2.81
C VAL A 97 5.47 6.12 -3.80
N THR A 98 6.05 7.27 -3.46
CA THR A 98 7.06 7.93 -4.31
C THR A 98 8.27 7.02 -4.54
N ARG A 99 8.77 6.34 -3.49
CA ARG A 99 9.89 5.39 -3.63
C ARG A 99 9.52 4.16 -4.45
N LEU A 100 8.34 3.57 -4.23
CA LEU A 100 7.85 2.43 -5.00
C LEU A 100 7.79 2.75 -6.50
N ARG A 101 7.26 3.92 -6.85
CA ARG A 101 7.21 4.37 -8.25
C ARG A 101 8.60 4.54 -8.85
N ARG A 102 9.58 5.08 -8.09
CA ARG A 102 10.97 5.24 -8.56
C ARG A 102 11.66 3.92 -8.87
N ILE A 103 11.36 2.85 -8.14
CA ILE A 103 11.92 1.51 -8.42
C ILE A 103 11.09 0.73 -9.45
N GLY A 104 10.04 1.34 -10.02
CA GLY A 104 9.19 0.74 -11.04
C GLY A 104 8.07 -0.16 -10.52
N CYS A 105 7.85 -0.23 -9.21
CA CYS A 105 6.73 -0.97 -8.63
C CYS A 105 5.41 -0.28 -9.00
N ARG A 106 4.44 -1.07 -9.49
CA ARG A 106 3.16 -0.57 -9.98
C ARG A 106 1.95 -1.00 -9.17
N ARG A 107 2.12 -1.94 -8.24
CA ARG A 107 1.02 -2.49 -7.43
C ARG A 107 1.35 -2.35 -5.96
N LEU A 108 0.39 -1.88 -5.17
CA LEU A 108 0.52 -1.72 -3.72
C LEU A 108 -0.73 -2.26 -3.03
N ILE A 109 -0.56 -3.22 -2.13
CA ILE A 109 -1.60 -3.63 -1.18
C ILE A 109 -1.47 -2.77 0.06
N THR A 110 -2.55 -2.11 0.47
CA THR A 110 -2.51 -1.22 1.64
C THR A 110 -3.86 -1.11 2.34
N ASN A 111 -3.86 -0.75 3.59
CA ASN A 111 -5.01 -0.30 4.37
C ASN A 111 -4.80 1.11 4.95
N ALA A 112 -3.79 1.82 4.43
CA ALA A 112 -3.38 3.11 5.00
C ALA A 112 -4.29 4.28 4.60
N ARG A 113 -4.99 4.19 3.46
CA ARG A 113 -5.76 5.32 2.92
C ARG A 113 -7.14 5.45 3.55
N TRP A 114 -7.92 4.37 3.53
CA TRP A 114 -9.31 4.37 3.99
C TRP A 114 -9.47 3.97 5.46
N GLY A 115 -8.39 3.45 6.10
CA GLY A 115 -8.42 2.94 7.47
C GLY A 115 -9.28 1.67 7.65
N MET A 116 -9.70 1.06 6.55
CA MET A 116 -10.54 -0.14 6.49
C MET A 116 -9.73 -1.37 6.04
N GLY A 117 -10.38 -2.31 5.37
CA GLY A 117 -9.73 -3.52 4.83
C GLY A 117 -8.62 -3.22 3.80
N ALA A 118 -7.87 -4.26 3.44
CA ALA A 118 -6.83 -4.15 2.44
C ALA A 118 -7.40 -3.86 1.05
N GLU A 119 -6.76 -2.96 0.32
CA GLU A 119 -7.06 -2.60 -1.06
C GLU A 119 -5.84 -2.78 -1.95
N LEU A 120 -6.05 -3.02 -3.24
CA LEU A 120 -4.99 -3.02 -4.24
C LEU A 120 -4.98 -1.69 -4.99
N VAL A 121 -3.87 -0.97 -4.90
CA VAL A 121 -3.65 0.34 -5.55
C VAL A 121 -2.79 0.16 -6.79
N ASN A 122 -3.23 0.68 -7.94
CA ASN A 122 -2.40 0.80 -9.13
C ASN A 122 -1.57 2.09 -9.06
N LEU A 123 -0.27 1.96 -8.88
CA LEU A 123 0.66 3.09 -8.76
C LEU A 123 1.02 3.75 -10.10
N GLY A 124 0.60 3.16 -11.22
CA GLY A 124 0.92 3.62 -12.57
C GLY A 124 -0.15 4.48 -13.23
N CYS A 125 -1.42 4.35 -12.83
CA CYS A 125 -2.54 5.08 -13.43
C CYS A 125 -3.07 6.14 -12.45
N ARG A 126 -3.11 7.39 -12.92
CA ARG A 126 -3.66 8.49 -12.14
C ARG A 126 -4.38 9.48 -13.02
N ALA A 127 -5.54 9.89 -12.56
CA ALA A 127 -6.27 10.97 -13.18
C ALA A 127 -5.69 12.34 -12.76
N ASP A 128 -5.80 13.31 -13.63
CA ASP A 128 -5.64 14.71 -13.22
C ASP A 128 -6.83 15.08 -12.32
N TRP A 129 -6.55 15.77 -11.21
CA TRP A 129 -7.59 16.24 -10.29
C TRP A 129 -8.71 17.00 -11.00
N ASP A 130 -8.35 17.85 -11.96
CA ASP A 130 -9.31 18.73 -12.64
C ASP A 130 -10.27 17.96 -13.57
N THR A 131 -9.99 16.67 -13.83
CA THR A 131 -10.88 15.76 -14.57
C THR A 131 -11.93 15.08 -13.68
N VAL A 132 -11.69 15.02 -12.38
CA VAL A 132 -12.63 14.42 -11.41
C VAL A 132 -13.76 15.41 -11.14
N LYS A 133 -14.97 15.10 -11.58
CA LYS A 133 -16.13 15.97 -11.41
C LYS A 133 -17.07 15.54 -10.29
N LEU A 134 -17.06 14.25 -9.95
CA LEU A 134 -17.99 13.63 -9.00
C LEU A 134 -17.44 12.27 -8.58
N GLY A 135 -17.67 11.86 -7.33
CA GLY A 135 -17.37 10.51 -6.83
C GLY A 135 -16.19 10.42 -5.87
N TRP A 136 -15.81 9.20 -5.55
CA TRP A 136 -14.70 8.92 -4.64
C TRP A 136 -13.35 9.20 -5.29
N TYR A 137 -12.45 9.77 -4.52
CA TYR A 137 -11.05 9.94 -4.95
C TYR A 137 -10.07 9.46 -3.88
N ALA A 138 -8.91 9.04 -4.33
CA ALA A 138 -7.76 8.71 -3.49
C ALA A 138 -6.48 9.29 -4.09
N CYS A 139 -5.76 10.07 -3.29
CA CYS A 139 -4.56 10.78 -3.72
C CYS A 139 -3.28 10.02 -3.33
N VAL A 140 -2.21 10.25 -4.10
CA VAL A 140 -0.84 9.78 -3.79
C VAL A 140 -0.39 10.18 -2.39
N CYS A 141 -0.85 11.31 -1.87
CA CYS A 141 -0.50 11.76 -0.53
C CYS A 141 -1.16 10.95 0.60
N GLY A 142 -2.11 10.07 0.27
CA GLY A 142 -2.89 9.30 1.22
C GLY A 142 -4.26 9.89 1.56
N GLN A 143 -4.55 11.11 1.10
CA GLN A 143 -5.88 11.71 1.28
C GLN A 143 -6.92 11.02 0.42
N THR A 144 -8.06 10.76 1.01
CA THR A 144 -9.25 10.20 0.37
C THR A 144 -10.43 11.13 0.62
N GLY A 145 -11.43 11.07 -0.24
CA GLY A 145 -12.64 11.84 -0.07
C GLY A 145 -13.67 11.59 -1.16
N PHE A 146 -14.78 12.31 -1.07
CA PHE A 146 -15.87 12.26 -2.03
C PHE A 146 -16.10 13.68 -2.58
N LEU A 147 -16.05 13.82 -3.90
CA LEU A 147 -16.42 15.07 -4.58
C LEU A 147 -17.93 15.06 -4.84
N PRO A 148 -18.71 15.94 -4.20
CA PRO A 148 -20.15 15.95 -4.34
C PRO A 148 -20.59 16.48 -5.71
N GLY A 149 -21.81 16.09 -6.12
CA GLY A 149 -22.45 16.58 -7.34
C GLY A 149 -23.97 16.36 -7.31
N PRO A 150 -24.66 16.61 -8.43
CA PRO A 150 -26.10 16.46 -8.48
C PRO A 150 -26.53 15.02 -8.14
N PRO A 151 -27.54 14.80 -7.28
CA PRO A 151 -27.99 13.45 -6.92
C PRO A 151 -28.35 12.57 -8.12
N ALA A 152 -28.90 13.17 -9.18
CA ALA A 152 -29.26 12.46 -10.41
C ALA A 152 -28.04 11.91 -11.19
N ALA A 153 -26.84 12.38 -10.92
CA ALA A 153 -25.60 11.89 -11.53
C ALA A 153 -24.94 10.75 -10.72
N LEU A 154 -25.44 10.44 -9.52
CA LEU A 154 -24.91 9.38 -8.67
C LEU A 154 -25.46 8.03 -9.15
N THR A 155 -24.62 7.28 -9.86
CA THR A 155 -24.94 5.91 -10.29
C THR A 155 -24.21 4.89 -9.40
N ALA A 156 -24.69 3.64 -9.35
CA ALA A 156 -24.04 2.57 -8.61
C ALA A 156 -22.58 2.38 -9.07
N ALA A 157 -22.33 2.37 -10.37
CA ALA A 157 -20.99 2.24 -10.94
C ALA A 157 -20.03 3.38 -10.50
N LEU A 158 -20.53 4.61 -10.40
CA LEU A 158 -19.76 5.75 -9.93
C LEU A 158 -19.45 5.63 -8.43
N MET A 159 -20.37 5.10 -7.65
CA MET A 159 -20.19 4.90 -6.20
C MET A 159 -19.17 3.79 -5.89
N GLU A 160 -18.97 2.86 -6.80
CA GLU A 160 -17.97 1.78 -6.69
C GLU A 160 -16.59 2.19 -7.27
N HIS A 161 -16.54 3.26 -8.07
CA HIS A 161 -15.31 3.73 -8.72
C HIS A 161 -14.53 4.69 -7.84
N ILE A 162 -13.21 4.46 -7.73
CA ILE A 162 -12.28 5.37 -7.04
C ILE A 162 -11.35 6.01 -8.07
N HIS A 163 -11.39 7.33 -8.16
CA HIS A 163 -10.46 8.11 -8.98
C HIS A 163 -9.10 8.18 -8.29
N GLU A 164 -8.11 7.46 -8.81
CA GLU A 164 -6.72 7.61 -8.36
C GLU A 164 -6.13 8.90 -8.92
N VAL A 165 -5.79 9.86 -8.05
CA VAL A 165 -5.30 11.18 -8.46
C VAL A 165 -3.87 11.45 -8.02
N GLU A 166 -3.12 12.16 -8.85
CA GLU A 166 -1.73 12.56 -8.55
C GLU A 166 -1.68 13.69 -7.52
N THR A 167 -2.61 14.63 -7.61
CA THR A 167 -2.72 15.78 -6.69
C THR A 167 -4.15 15.95 -6.25
N CYS A 168 -4.37 16.42 -5.03
CA CYS A 168 -5.67 16.81 -4.51
C CYS A 168 -5.57 18.22 -3.89
N PRO A 169 -6.68 18.85 -3.48
CA PRO A 169 -6.64 20.18 -2.86
C PRO A 169 -5.69 20.28 -1.67
N ALA A 170 -5.61 19.23 -0.83
CA ALA A 170 -4.69 19.21 0.30
C ALA A 170 -3.20 19.24 -0.13
N CYS A 171 -2.83 18.53 -1.21
CA CYS A 171 -1.48 18.59 -1.75
C CYS A 171 -1.16 19.96 -2.36
N ARG A 172 -2.12 20.55 -3.09
CA ARG A 172 -1.93 21.84 -3.76
C ARG A 172 -1.75 22.96 -2.75
N GLY A 173 -2.49 22.93 -1.64
CA GLY A 173 -2.34 23.90 -0.54
C GLY A 173 -0.99 23.84 0.16
N SER A 174 -0.38 22.65 0.26
CA SER A 174 0.92 22.46 0.90
C SER A 174 2.10 22.92 0.03
N GLN A 175 1.92 23.09 -1.29
CA GLN A 175 2.96 23.54 -2.21
C GLN A 175 3.03 25.08 -2.36
N GLN A 176 2.06 25.81 -1.83
CA GLN A 176 2.00 27.28 -1.88
C GLN A 176 2.59 27.96 -0.64
N GLY A 177 3.14 27.20 0.30
CA GLY A 177 3.66 27.68 1.58
C GLY A 177 5.18 27.54 1.77
N VAL A 178 5.99 27.59 0.67
CA VAL A 178 7.46 27.63 0.75
C VAL A 178 7.99 28.85 0.04
#